data_cf3a6b8f85560878ba96da6da329348b
#
_entry.id   cf3a6b8f85560878ba96da6da329348b
#
_cell.length_a   1.000
_cell.length_b   1.000
_cell.length_c   1.000
_cell.angle_alpha   90.00
_cell.angle_beta   90.00
_cell.angle_gamma   90.00
#
_symmetry.space_group_name_H-M   'P 1'
#
loop_
_entity.id
_entity.type
_entity.pdbx_description
1 polymer ?
#
loop_
_entity_poly.entity_id
_entity_poly.type
_entity_poly.pdbx_seq_one_letter_code
_entity_poly.pdbx_strand_id
1 'polypeptide(L)'
;MPNTKLQMLLRGQNILGYKHYPDDVVRKFVEYSVKNGIDIIRIFDALNDARNLEVAIDETVKQGAHASGTICFTTSPVHTLEKNVQMVKDLKKMGVSSICIKDMAGIMGPKDAYDLVSAIKDAVPELPLVIHTHCTTGLAFMTCLKSVEAGADVLDTAISPMSGGTAQPATETLAYALRQLGYQVDLDDKALIQMADFFKGVRADFLADGTLDPISMATDTPVSYTHLT
;
A
#
# COMPACT_ATOMS: atom_id res chain seq x y z
N MET A 1 5.89 19.28 -7.18
CA MET A 1 4.81 19.58 -6.20
C MET A 1 5.49 19.81 -4.84
N PRO A 2 5.73 21.06 -4.42
CA PRO A 2 6.60 21.33 -3.25
C PRO A 2 5.98 20.92 -1.91
N ASN A 3 4.66 20.78 -1.85
CA ASN A 3 3.93 20.50 -0.60
C ASN A 3 3.38 19.07 -0.51
N THR A 4 3.69 18.23 -1.49
CA THR A 4 3.19 16.83 -1.53
C THR A 4 4.39 15.89 -1.59
N LYS A 5 4.45 14.95 -0.65
CA LYS A 5 5.47 13.92 -0.64
C LYS A 5 5.30 12.96 -1.80
N LEU A 6 6.39 12.69 -2.51
CA LEU A 6 6.41 11.73 -3.61
C LEU A 6 6.87 10.37 -3.10
N GLN A 7 6.05 9.36 -3.35
CA GLN A 7 6.34 7.98 -2.94
C GLN A 7 6.63 7.09 -4.15
N MET A 8 7.63 6.25 -4.03
CA MET A 8 8.01 5.25 -5.01
C MET A 8 7.92 3.85 -4.40
N LEU A 9 7.45 2.89 -5.19
CA LEU A 9 7.49 1.47 -4.84
C LEU A 9 8.81 0.85 -5.29
N LEU A 10 9.44 0.04 -4.42
CA LEU A 10 10.70 -0.65 -4.68
C LEU A 10 10.63 -2.12 -4.28
N ARG A 11 10.95 -3.03 -5.21
CA ARG A 11 10.94 -4.48 -4.98
C ARG A 11 12.25 -4.97 -4.35
N GLY A 12 12.65 -4.38 -3.22
CA GLY A 12 13.90 -4.76 -2.55
C GLY A 12 15.07 -4.86 -3.53
N GLN A 13 15.81 -5.97 -3.47
CA GLN A 13 16.97 -6.22 -4.33
C GLN A 13 16.64 -6.35 -5.83
N ASN A 14 15.36 -6.51 -6.19
CA ASN A 14 14.92 -6.58 -7.58
C ASN A 14 14.64 -5.21 -8.21
N ILE A 15 14.73 -4.14 -7.43
CA ILE A 15 14.48 -2.76 -7.87
C ILE A 15 13.09 -2.61 -8.49
N LEU A 16 12.98 -2.50 -9.80
CA LEU A 16 11.72 -2.38 -10.56
C LEU A 16 11.43 -3.61 -11.42
N GLY A 17 12.32 -4.62 -11.38
CA GLY A 17 12.26 -5.76 -12.27
C GLY A 17 11.99 -7.09 -11.58
N TYR A 18 12.36 -8.15 -12.30
CA TYR A 18 12.24 -9.55 -11.88
C TYR A 18 13.59 -10.23 -11.71
N LYS A 19 14.67 -9.45 -11.70
CA LYS A 19 16.04 -9.93 -11.63
C LYS A 19 16.69 -9.34 -10.38
N HIS A 20 17.42 -10.15 -9.65
CA HIS A 20 18.19 -9.73 -8.49
C HIS A 20 19.41 -8.91 -8.92
N TYR A 21 19.56 -7.71 -8.38
CA TYR A 21 20.68 -6.81 -8.67
C TYR A 21 21.71 -6.84 -7.55
N PRO A 22 23.00 -6.55 -7.85
CA PRO A 22 24.01 -6.37 -6.81
C PRO A 22 23.72 -5.18 -5.90
N ASP A 23 24.26 -5.21 -4.69
CA ASP A 23 24.04 -4.22 -3.64
C ASP A 23 24.40 -2.80 -4.07
N ASP A 24 25.52 -2.63 -4.79
CA ASP A 24 25.96 -1.32 -5.28
C ASP A 24 24.97 -0.70 -6.27
N VAL A 25 24.31 -1.51 -7.09
CA VAL A 25 23.26 -1.06 -8.01
C VAL A 25 22.02 -0.62 -7.25
N VAL A 26 21.60 -1.42 -6.25
CA VAL A 26 20.44 -1.06 -5.39
C VAL A 26 20.71 0.25 -4.65
N ARG A 27 21.90 0.39 -4.05
CA ARG A 27 22.31 1.62 -3.35
C ARG A 27 22.30 2.83 -4.27
N LYS A 28 22.87 2.71 -5.46
CA LYS A 28 22.87 3.78 -6.46
C LYS A 28 21.47 4.15 -6.90
N PHE A 29 20.61 3.15 -7.12
CA PHE A 29 19.23 3.41 -7.51
C PHE A 29 18.47 4.22 -6.43
N VAL A 30 18.60 3.84 -5.16
CA VAL A 30 17.99 4.55 -4.03
C VAL A 30 18.55 5.97 -3.91
N GLU A 31 19.90 6.13 -3.91
CA GLU A 31 20.58 7.42 -3.87
C GLU A 31 20.03 8.39 -4.93
N TYR A 32 19.99 7.94 -6.19
CA TYR A 32 19.50 8.79 -7.27
C TYR A 32 17.99 9.03 -7.24
N SER A 33 17.21 8.10 -6.74
CA SER A 33 15.76 8.31 -6.55
C SER A 33 15.49 9.43 -5.55
N VAL A 34 16.14 9.39 -4.40
CA VAL A 34 16.02 10.44 -3.37
C VAL A 34 16.56 11.77 -3.90
N LYS A 35 17.74 11.79 -4.53
CA LYS A 35 18.34 12.98 -5.12
C LYS A 35 17.44 13.64 -6.16
N ASN A 36 16.63 12.87 -6.87
CA ASN A 36 15.67 13.36 -7.87
C ASN A 36 14.28 13.65 -7.30
N GLY A 37 14.12 13.66 -5.99
CA GLY A 37 12.92 14.18 -5.32
C GLY A 37 11.93 13.13 -4.80
N ILE A 38 12.31 11.86 -4.71
CA ILE A 38 11.50 10.87 -4.01
C ILE A 38 11.69 11.05 -2.50
N ASP A 39 10.60 11.27 -1.79
CA ASP A 39 10.56 11.47 -0.34
C ASP A 39 10.38 10.15 0.43
N ILE A 40 9.58 9.24 -0.13
CA ILE A 40 9.19 7.98 0.53
C ILE A 40 9.52 6.82 -0.41
N ILE A 41 10.28 5.85 0.08
CA ILE A 41 10.50 4.60 -0.64
C ILE A 41 9.77 3.47 0.09
N ARG A 42 8.75 2.93 -0.57
CA ARG A 42 8.00 1.77 -0.09
C ARG A 42 8.67 0.50 -0.59
N ILE A 43 9.30 -0.23 0.34
CA ILE A 43 10.17 -1.36 0.03
C ILE A 43 9.45 -2.65 0.40
N PHE A 44 9.30 -3.55 -0.58
CA PHE A 44 8.60 -4.82 -0.39
C PHE A 44 9.34 -5.99 -1.05
N ASP A 45 9.03 -7.18 -0.56
CA ASP A 45 9.31 -8.45 -1.23
C ASP A 45 8.03 -9.29 -1.27
N ALA A 46 7.69 -9.84 -2.44
CA ALA A 46 6.45 -10.59 -2.63
C ALA A 46 6.36 -11.86 -1.77
N LEU A 47 7.51 -12.42 -1.37
CA LEU A 47 7.62 -13.60 -0.52
C LEU A 47 7.84 -13.27 0.96
N ASN A 48 7.89 -11.98 1.31
CA ASN A 48 8.19 -11.49 2.66
C ASN A 48 9.57 -11.95 3.18
N ASP A 49 10.58 -12.01 2.31
CA ASP A 49 11.95 -12.29 2.71
C ASP A 49 12.64 -10.99 3.14
N ALA A 50 12.82 -10.81 4.46
CA ALA A 50 13.44 -9.63 5.04
C ALA A 50 14.86 -9.37 4.51
N ARG A 51 15.62 -10.41 4.17
CA ARG A 51 16.98 -10.29 3.63
C ARG A 51 17.01 -9.55 2.29
N ASN A 52 15.94 -9.66 1.52
CA ASN A 52 15.79 -8.98 0.23
C ASN A 52 15.50 -7.47 0.36
N LEU A 53 15.22 -6.99 1.57
CA LEU A 53 14.85 -5.60 1.87
C LEU A 53 15.99 -4.80 2.51
N GLU A 54 16.96 -5.48 3.15
CA GLU A 54 17.99 -4.88 3.99
C GLU A 54 18.76 -3.75 3.29
N VAL A 55 19.33 -4.01 2.11
CA VAL A 55 20.17 -3.05 1.39
C VAL A 55 19.38 -1.81 0.97
N ALA A 56 18.14 -2.01 0.51
CA ALA A 56 17.27 -0.91 0.10
C ALA A 56 16.83 -0.05 1.29
N ILE A 57 16.49 -0.68 2.43
CA ILE A 57 16.13 0.04 3.66
C ILE A 57 17.32 0.82 4.20
N ASP A 58 18.49 0.17 4.36
CA ASP A 58 19.70 0.78 4.86
C ASP A 58 20.08 2.02 4.02
N GLU A 59 20.09 1.91 2.71
CA GLU A 59 20.42 3.06 1.86
C GLU A 59 19.35 4.16 1.92
N THR A 60 18.05 3.81 1.99
CA THR A 60 16.99 4.80 2.12
C THR A 60 17.13 5.63 3.40
N VAL A 61 17.39 4.95 4.53
CA VAL A 61 17.63 5.61 5.82
C VAL A 61 18.88 6.48 5.76
N LYS A 62 19.96 5.98 5.17
CA LYS A 62 21.23 6.71 5.01
C LYS A 62 21.06 7.97 4.17
N GLN A 63 20.24 7.97 3.15
CA GLN A 63 19.92 9.15 2.34
C GLN A 63 18.95 10.13 3.04
N GLY A 64 18.47 9.82 4.25
CA GLY A 64 17.54 10.65 5.01
C GLY A 64 16.12 10.64 4.47
N ALA A 65 15.76 9.69 3.60
CA ALA A 65 14.43 9.52 3.08
C ALA A 65 13.58 8.60 3.98
N HIS A 66 12.26 8.65 3.82
CA HIS A 66 11.34 7.82 4.58
C HIS A 66 11.32 6.39 4.02
N ALA A 67 11.80 5.43 4.79
CA ALA A 67 11.73 4.01 4.45
C ALA A 67 10.40 3.42 4.95
N SER A 68 9.51 3.04 4.03
CA SER A 68 8.27 2.34 4.35
C SER A 68 8.47 0.84 4.14
N GLY A 69 8.66 0.09 5.24
CA GLY A 69 8.84 -1.36 5.21
C GLY A 69 7.50 -2.07 5.01
N THR A 70 7.45 -3.04 4.10
CA THR A 70 6.17 -3.61 3.67
C THR A 70 6.10 -5.10 3.96
N ILE A 71 4.96 -5.55 4.46
CA ILE A 71 4.54 -6.95 4.46
C ILE A 71 3.48 -7.15 3.37
N CYS A 72 3.67 -8.16 2.51
CA CYS A 72 2.67 -8.56 1.52
C CYS A 72 1.69 -9.53 2.19
N PHE A 73 0.42 -9.14 2.24
CA PHE A 73 -0.61 -9.99 2.79
C PHE A 73 -0.91 -11.14 1.82
N THR A 74 -0.92 -12.35 2.35
CA THR A 74 -1.36 -13.55 1.65
C THR A 74 -1.83 -14.60 2.67
N THR A 75 -2.57 -15.58 2.20
CA THR A 75 -3.09 -16.68 3.02
C THR A 75 -2.41 -17.98 2.65
N SER A 76 -1.72 -18.60 3.59
CA SER A 76 -1.15 -19.93 3.44
C SER A 76 -0.79 -20.50 4.82
N PRO A 77 -0.52 -21.80 4.93
CA PRO A 77 -0.09 -22.42 6.20
C PRO A 77 1.19 -21.81 6.80
N VAL A 78 1.99 -21.10 6.02
CA VAL A 78 3.24 -20.49 6.48
C VAL A 78 3.14 -18.99 6.75
N HIS A 79 2.10 -18.30 6.27
CA HIS A 79 1.89 -16.88 6.52
C HIS A 79 0.95 -16.68 7.72
N THR A 80 1.48 -16.93 8.93
CA THR A 80 0.71 -16.79 10.17
C THR A 80 0.80 -15.36 10.70
N LEU A 81 -0.11 -15.01 11.61
CA LEU A 81 -0.11 -13.73 12.31
C LEU A 81 1.22 -13.45 13.00
N GLU A 82 1.75 -14.47 13.72
CA GLU A 82 3.01 -14.37 14.46
C GLU A 82 4.19 -14.10 13.53
N LYS A 83 4.24 -14.72 12.34
CA LYS A 83 5.30 -14.47 11.36
C LYS A 83 5.22 -13.06 10.78
N ASN A 84 4.01 -12.56 10.50
CA ASN A 84 3.83 -11.19 10.05
C ASN A 84 4.29 -10.18 11.12
N VAL A 85 3.93 -10.40 12.38
CA VAL A 85 4.39 -9.57 13.51
C VAL A 85 5.92 -9.66 13.67
N GLN A 86 6.51 -10.86 13.51
CA GLN A 86 7.96 -11.01 13.57
C GLN A 86 8.66 -10.25 12.44
N MET A 87 8.15 -10.33 11.22
CA MET A 87 8.67 -9.57 10.08
C MET A 87 8.64 -8.06 10.34
N VAL A 88 7.55 -7.55 10.92
CA VAL A 88 7.45 -6.12 11.31
C VAL A 88 8.50 -5.74 12.34
N LYS A 89 8.74 -6.59 13.35
CA LYS A 89 9.81 -6.35 14.35
C LYS A 89 11.20 -6.34 13.70
N ASP A 90 11.42 -7.15 12.70
CA ASP A 90 12.70 -7.17 11.97
C ASP A 90 12.86 -5.94 11.08
N LEU A 91 11.80 -5.52 10.38
CA LEU A 91 11.78 -4.23 9.65
C LEU A 91 12.06 -3.03 10.57
N LYS A 92 11.46 -3.02 11.78
CA LYS A 92 11.76 -1.98 12.79
C LYS A 92 13.24 -1.94 13.16
N LYS A 93 13.88 -3.11 13.36
CA LYS A 93 15.34 -3.18 13.63
C LYS A 93 16.18 -2.65 12.49
N MET A 94 15.71 -2.77 11.24
CA MET A 94 16.36 -2.21 10.06
C MET A 94 16.22 -0.68 9.97
N GLY A 95 15.39 -0.06 10.82
CA GLY A 95 15.24 1.39 10.91
C GLY A 95 14.17 1.98 9.99
N VAL A 96 13.14 1.21 9.61
CA VAL A 96 12.02 1.75 8.82
C VAL A 96 11.28 2.86 9.57
N SER A 97 10.74 3.80 8.81
CA SER A 97 9.98 4.95 9.33
C SER A 97 8.48 4.68 9.43
N SER A 98 7.98 3.69 8.71
CA SER A 98 6.59 3.21 8.75
C SER A 98 6.48 1.77 8.29
N ILE A 99 5.36 1.13 8.62
CA ILE A 99 4.99 -0.20 8.13
C ILE A 99 3.83 -0.07 7.13
N CYS A 100 3.86 -0.86 6.06
CA CYS A 100 2.74 -1.00 5.14
C CYS A 100 2.26 -2.45 5.10
N ILE A 101 0.97 -2.68 5.29
CA ILE A 101 0.31 -3.94 4.93
C ILE A 101 -0.15 -3.80 3.49
N LYS A 102 0.41 -4.64 2.59
CA LYS A 102 0.13 -4.59 1.16
C LYS A 102 -0.69 -5.81 0.73
N ASP A 103 -1.97 -5.60 0.52
CA ASP A 103 -2.92 -6.58 0.01
C ASP A 103 -3.14 -6.39 -1.49
N MET A 104 -2.22 -6.93 -2.29
CA MET A 104 -2.22 -6.80 -3.75
C MET A 104 -3.41 -7.50 -4.41
N ALA A 105 -3.87 -8.60 -3.85
CA ALA A 105 -4.96 -9.38 -4.41
C ALA A 105 -6.33 -8.91 -3.93
N GLY A 106 -6.39 -8.04 -2.92
CA GLY A 106 -7.63 -7.59 -2.30
C GLY A 106 -8.36 -8.70 -1.53
N ILE A 107 -7.60 -9.67 -0.98
CA ILE A 107 -8.15 -10.85 -0.30
C ILE A 107 -8.16 -10.73 1.22
N MET A 108 -7.59 -9.67 1.78
CA MET A 108 -7.61 -9.44 3.21
C MET A 108 -9.03 -9.15 3.69
N GLY A 109 -9.61 -10.11 4.41
CA GLY A 109 -10.94 -9.95 4.98
C GLY A 109 -10.97 -8.95 6.13
N PRO A 110 -12.15 -8.42 6.49
CA PRO A 110 -12.27 -7.44 7.57
C PRO A 110 -11.81 -7.97 8.94
N LYS A 111 -11.97 -9.28 9.21
CA LYS A 111 -11.46 -9.91 10.42
C LYS A 111 -9.93 -10.00 10.41
N ASP A 112 -9.35 -10.43 9.28
CA ASP A 112 -7.90 -10.54 9.14
C ASP A 112 -7.22 -9.17 9.27
N ALA A 113 -7.85 -8.14 8.70
CA ALA A 113 -7.40 -6.77 8.81
C ALA A 113 -7.38 -6.30 10.27
N TYR A 114 -8.47 -6.51 11.01
CA TYR A 114 -8.55 -6.12 12.42
C TYR A 114 -7.49 -6.84 13.26
N ASP A 115 -7.39 -8.16 13.14
CA ASP A 115 -6.46 -8.97 13.93
C ASP A 115 -5.00 -8.60 13.61
N LEU A 116 -4.64 -8.47 12.33
CA LEU A 116 -3.28 -8.16 11.92
C LEU A 116 -2.86 -6.75 12.32
N VAL A 117 -3.71 -5.76 12.09
CA VAL A 117 -3.45 -4.36 12.47
C VAL A 117 -3.30 -4.23 13.97
N SER A 118 -4.23 -4.81 14.76
CA SER A 118 -4.14 -4.79 16.23
C SER A 118 -2.83 -5.40 16.71
N ALA A 119 -2.46 -6.59 16.22
CA ALA A 119 -1.23 -7.27 16.61
C ALA A 119 0.04 -6.48 16.24
N ILE A 120 0.05 -5.79 15.10
CA ILE A 120 1.17 -4.93 14.70
C ILE A 120 1.23 -3.69 15.58
N LYS A 121 0.10 -3.02 15.85
CA LYS A 121 0.07 -1.82 16.72
C LYS A 121 0.46 -2.14 18.14
N ASP A 122 0.12 -3.33 18.66
CA ASP A 122 0.60 -3.81 19.97
C ASP A 122 2.12 -4.05 19.98
N ALA A 123 2.67 -4.55 18.87
CA ALA A 123 4.10 -4.89 18.79
C ALA A 123 5.01 -3.68 18.52
N VAL A 124 4.55 -2.70 17.75
CA VAL A 124 5.30 -1.51 17.31
C VAL A 124 4.41 -0.25 17.30
N PRO A 125 3.87 0.16 18.45
CA PRO A 125 2.87 1.24 18.54
C PRO A 125 3.37 2.60 18.02
N GLU A 126 4.68 2.81 18.01
CA GLU A 126 5.31 4.07 17.59
C GLU A 126 5.42 4.22 16.06
N LEU A 127 5.32 3.12 15.30
CA LEU A 127 5.43 3.18 13.84
C LEU A 127 4.07 3.46 13.20
N PRO A 128 3.96 4.45 12.31
CA PRO A 128 2.77 4.61 11.48
C PRO A 128 2.50 3.35 10.66
N LEU A 129 1.23 2.92 10.62
CA LEU A 129 0.78 1.76 9.89
C LEU A 129 -0.10 2.17 8.71
N VAL A 130 0.34 1.80 7.52
CA VAL A 130 -0.32 2.10 6.24
C VAL A 130 -1.05 0.85 5.74
N ILE A 131 -2.27 1.02 5.27
CA ILE A 131 -3.04 -0.03 4.60
C ILE A 131 -3.10 0.26 3.11
N HIS A 132 -2.62 -0.69 2.32
CA HIS A 132 -2.70 -0.68 0.87
C HIS A 132 -3.44 -1.93 0.40
N THR A 133 -4.67 -1.79 -0.06
CA THR A 133 -5.50 -2.90 -0.54
C THR A 133 -6.15 -2.55 -1.87
N HIS A 134 -6.33 -3.57 -2.72
CA HIS A 134 -6.99 -3.44 -4.01
C HIS A 134 -8.47 -3.84 -3.91
N CYS A 135 -9.31 -3.27 -4.78
CA CYS A 135 -10.75 -3.56 -4.80
C CYS A 135 -11.13 -4.82 -5.58
N THR A 136 -10.17 -5.63 -5.98
CA THR A 136 -10.35 -6.77 -6.89
C THR A 136 -11.46 -7.73 -6.44
N THR A 137 -11.58 -7.97 -5.14
CA THR A 137 -12.61 -8.87 -4.56
C THR A 137 -13.82 -8.14 -3.99
N GLY A 138 -13.80 -6.79 -3.96
CA GLY A 138 -14.84 -5.98 -3.33
C GLY A 138 -14.70 -5.81 -1.82
N LEU A 139 -13.72 -6.45 -1.16
CA LEU A 139 -13.55 -6.37 0.29
C LEU A 139 -12.90 -5.07 0.78
N ALA A 140 -12.19 -4.34 -0.08
CA ALA A 140 -11.28 -3.26 0.30
C ALA A 140 -11.89 -2.20 1.22
N PHE A 141 -13.15 -1.78 1.01
CA PHE A 141 -13.80 -0.79 1.86
C PHE A 141 -14.01 -1.32 3.29
N MET A 142 -14.46 -2.56 3.43
CA MET A 142 -14.65 -3.19 4.74
C MET A 142 -13.31 -3.43 5.44
N THR A 143 -12.31 -3.85 4.68
CA THR A 143 -10.93 -4.02 5.14
C THR A 143 -10.34 -2.71 5.66
N CYS A 144 -10.49 -1.61 4.92
CA CYS A 144 -10.04 -0.29 5.35
C CYS A 144 -10.73 0.18 6.64
N LEU A 145 -12.06 0.05 6.73
CA LEU A 145 -12.80 0.45 7.94
C LEU A 145 -12.35 -0.36 9.16
N LYS A 146 -12.21 -1.67 9.03
CA LYS A 146 -11.73 -2.53 10.13
C LYS A 146 -10.28 -2.28 10.50
N SER A 147 -9.45 -1.91 9.54
CA SER A 147 -8.07 -1.51 9.80
C SER A 147 -8.01 -0.22 10.62
N VAL A 148 -8.84 0.79 10.30
CA VAL A 148 -8.91 2.04 11.09
C VAL A 148 -9.43 1.77 12.49
N GLU A 149 -10.47 0.96 12.66
CA GLU A 149 -10.96 0.56 13.99
C GLU A 149 -9.88 -0.13 14.83
N ALA A 150 -8.97 -0.88 14.20
CA ALA A 150 -7.84 -1.55 14.84
C ALA A 150 -6.62 -0.66 15.07
N GLY A 151 -6.63 0.59 14.59
CA GLY A 151 -5.58 1.58 14.83
C GLY A 151 -4.65 1.86 13.65
N ALA A 152 -5.02 1.54 12.42
CA ALA A 152 -4.26 1.97 11.24
C ALA A 152 -4.26 3.50 11.12
N ASP A 153 -3.09 4.05 10.73
CA ASP A 153 -2.88 5.51 10.69
C ASP A 153 -3.13 6.09 9.30
N VAL A 154 -2.89 5.31 8.24
CA VAL A 154 -2.95 5.78 6.85
C VAL A 154 -3.65 4.74 5.95
N LEU A 155 -4.50 5.20 5.07
CA LEU A 155 -5.12 4.39 4.01
C LEU A 155 -4.64 4.88 2.63
N ASP A 156 -4.16 3.98 1.79
CA ASP A 156 -3.94 4.27 0.37
C ASP A 156 -5.28 4.22 -0.38
N THR A 157 -5.58 5.27 -1.10
CA THR A 157 -6.86 5.45 -1.81
C THR A 157 -6.63 5.97 -3.23
N ALA A 158 -7.66 5.94 -4.06
CA ALA A 158 -7.63 6.52 -5.40
C ALA A 158 -8.81 7.48 -5.58
N ILE A 159 -8.63 8.54 -6.38
CA ILE A 159 -9.74 9.42 -6.76
C ILE A 159 -10.84 8.62 -7.46
N SER A 160 -12.12 8.88 -7.16
CA SER A 160 -13.23 7.99 -7.51
C SER A 160 -13.28 7.54 -8.98
N PRO A 161 -13.03 8.37 -10.00
CA PRO A 161 -13.05 7.89 -11.38
C PRO A 161 -11.96 6.88 -11.72
N MET A 162 -10.88 6.83 -10.94
CA MET A 162 -9.73 5.94 -11.14
C MET A 162 -9.67 4.82 -10.08
N SER A 163 -10.71 4.68 -9.25
CA SER A 163 -10.80 3.69 -8.18
C SER A 163 -11.56 2.42 -8.60
N GLY A 164 -11.53 1.41 -7.74
CA GLY A 164 -12.28 0.16 -7.96
C GLY A 164 -11.54 -0.88 -8.82
N GLY A 165 -12.11 -2.07 -8.94
CA GLY A 165 -11.49 -3.16 -9.67
C GLY A 165 -10.08 -3.46 -9.17
N THR A 166 -9.09 -3.35 -10.03
CA THR A 166 -7.66 -3.54 -9.70
C THR A 166 -6.99 -2.34 -9.03
N ALA A 167 -7.71 -1.21 -8.86
CA ALA A 167 -7.22 -0.04 -8.13
C ALA A 167 -7.63 -0.09 -6.64
N GLN A 168 -7.24 0.95 -5.90
CA GLN A 168 -7.58 1.17 -4.49
C GLN A 168 -9.03 1.66 -4.35
N PRO A 169 -9.59 1.63 -3.12
CA PRO A 169 -10.91 2.19 -2.83
C PRO A 169 -10.95 3.71 -3.04
N ALA A 170 -12.14 4.21 -3.37
CA ALA A 170 -12.35 5.62 -3.62
C ALA A 170 -12.11 6.48 -2.38
N THR A 171 -11.30 7.53 -2.53
CA THR A 171 -10.96 8.49 -1.47
C THR A 171 -12.21 9.13 -0.89
N GLU A 172 -13.10 9.63 -1.74
CA GLU A 172 -14.31 10.36 -1.36
C GLU A 172 -15.26 9.48 -0.53
N THR A 173 -15.41 8.22 -0.93
CA THR A 173 -16.27 7.25 -0.24
C THR A 173 -15.73 6.93 1.15
N LEU A 174 -14.42 6.65 1.27
CA LEU A 174 -13.82 6.36 2.56
C LEU A 174 -13.80 7.59 3.47
N ALA A 175 -13.49 8.77 2.95
CA ALA A 175 -13.52 10.02 3.70
C ALA A 175 -14.92 10.28 4.28
N TYR A 176 -15.97 10.12 3.47
CA TYR A 176 -17.35 10.25 3.93
C TYR A 176 -17.69 9.22 5.02
N ALA A 177 -17.39 7.94 4.79
CA ALA A 177 -17.71 6.87 5.74
C ALA A 177 -16.98 7.05 7.08
N LEU A 178 -15.71 7.41 7.06
CA LEU A 178 -14.92 7.64 8.27
C LEU A 178 -15.45 8.83 9.07
N ARG A 179 -15.82 9.94 8.41
CA ARG A 179 -16.46 11.09 9.09
C ARG A 179 -17.79 10.72 9.73
N GLN A 180 -18.60 9.88 9.06
CA GLN A 180 -19.88 9.37 9.65
C GLN A 180 -19.64 8.52 10.90
N LEU A 181 -18.49 7.85 10.98
CA LEU A 181 -18.06 7.06 12.14
C LEU A 181 -17.38 7.90 13.23
N GLY A 182 -17.26 9.22 13.05
CA GLY A 182 -16.69 10.15 14.02
C GLY A 182 -15.17 10.35 13.91
N TYR A 183 -14.52 9.82 12.88
CA TYR A 183 -13.10 10.08 12.64
C TYR A 183 -12.89 11.45 12.01
N GLN A 184 -11.81 12.12 12.40
CA GLN A 184 -11.38 13.36 11.76
C GLN A 184 -10.67 13.03 10.45
N VAL A 185 -11.16 13.59 9.33
CA VAL A 185 -10.56 13.43 8.00
C VAL A 185 -10.48 14.82 7.36
N ASP A 186 -9.27 15.38 7.35
CA ASP A 186 -8.99 16.74 6.87
C ASP A 186 -8.73 16.74 5.35
N LEU A 187 -9.78 16.52 4.58
CA LEU A 187 -9.75 16.63 3.12
C LEU A 187 -10.73 17.70 2.66
N ASP A 188 -10.33 18.51 1.68
CA ASP A 188 -11.18 19.50 1.04
C ASP A 188 -12.10 18.83 0.00
N ASP A 189 -13.38 18.72 0.34
CA ASP A 189 -14.39 18.09 -0.51
C ASP A 189 -14.57 18.81 -1.86
N LYS A 190 -14.38 20.13 -1.90
CA LYS A 190 -14.45 20.90 -3.17
C LYS A 190 -13.28 20.55 -4.08
N ALA A 191 -12.08 20.45 -3.52
CA ALA A 191 -10.91 20.01 -4.26
C ALA A 191 -11.07 18.58 -4.77
N LEU A 192 -11.59 17.67 -3.95
CA LEU A 192 -11.86 16.28 -4.35
C LEU A 192 -12.86 16.21 -5.52
N ILE A 193 -13.95 17.00 -5.48
CA ILE A 193 -14.93 17.06 -6.56
C ILE A 193 -14.27 17.57 -7.86
N GLN A 194 -13.46 18.63 -7.80
CA GLN A 194 -12.76 19.17 -8.97
C GLN A 194 -11.78 18.16 -9.55
N MET A 195 -11.04 17.45 -8.71
CA MET A 195 -10.14 16.37 -9.14
C MET A 195 -10.93 15.23 -9.79
N ALA A 196 -12.02 14.79 -9.18
CA ALA A 196 -12.87 13.75 -9.75
C ALA A 196 -13.43 14.16 -11.13
N ASP A 197 -13.90 15.38 -11.28
CA ASP A 197 -14.42 15.88 -12.57
C ASP A 197 -13.32 15.89 -13.65
N PHE A 198 -12.10 16.31 -13.33
CA PHE A 198 -10.96 16.21 -14.23
C PHE A 198 -10.66 14.76 -14.64
N PHE A 199 -10.57 13.87 -13.67
CA PHE A 199 -10.22 12.45 -13.93
C PHE A 199 -11.33 11.65 -14.62
N LYS A 200 -12.59 12.11 -14.61
CA LYS A 200 -13.64 11.54 -15.48
C LYS A 200 -13.29 11.65 -16.96
N GLY A 201 -12.73 12.82 -17.38
CA GLY A 201 -12.25 13.03 -18.75
C GLY A 201 -11.07 12.10 -19.08
N VAL A 202 -10.06 12.07 -18.22
CA VAL A 202 -8.89 11.17 -18.38
C VAL A 202 -9.30 9.70 -18.50
N ARG A 203 -10.25 9.26 -17.66
CA ARG A 203 -10.80 7.90 -17.75
C ARG A 203 -11.49 7.64 -19.08
N ALA A 204 -12.29 8.60 -19.56
CA ALA A 204 -12.99 8.46 -20.84
C ALA A 204 -11.99 8.32 -22.01
N ASP A 205 -10.91 9.08 -21.99
CA ASP A 205 -9.84 8.99 -22.98
C ASP A 205 -9.16 7.60 -22.95
N PHE A 206 -8.82 7.09 -21.78
CA PHE A 206 -8.20 5.75 -21.62
C PHE A 206 -9.13 4.60 -22.02
N LEU A 207 -10.43 4.75 -21.84
CA LEU A 207 -11.41 3.79 -22.34
C LEU A 207 -11.53 3.84 -23.86
N ALA A 208 -11.49 5.04 -24.44
CA ALA A 208 -11.62 5.24 -25.88
C ALA A 208 -10.39 4.74 -26.67
N ASP A 209 -9.19 4.88 -26.12
CA ASP A 209 -7.94 4.44 -26.76
C ASP A 209 -7.55 2.98 -26.43
N GLY A 210 -8.33 2.31 -25.58
CA GLY A 210 -8.11 0.91 -25.15
C GLY A 210 -7.01 0.73 -24.11
N THR A 211 -6.48 1.81 -23.53
CA THR A 211 -5.50 1.74 -22.43
C THR A 211 -6.13 1.15 -21.15
N LEU A 212 -7.41 1.46 -20.92
CA LEU A 212 -8.19 0.94 -19.82
C LEU A 212 -9.21 -0.09 -20.32
N ASP A 213 -9.10 -1.33 -19.82
CA ASP A 213 -10.09 -2.38 -20.10
C ASP A 213 -11.24 -2.30 -19.08
N PRO A 214 -12.52 -2.14 -19.53
CA PRO A 214 -13.67 -2.14 -18.64
C PRO A 214 -13.79 -3.42 -17.79
N ILE A 215 -13.35 -4.57 -18.29
CA ILE A 215 -13.40 -5.86 -17.57
C ILE A 215 -12.42 -5.86 -16.39
N SER A 216 -11.24 -5.27 -16.54
CA SER A 216 -10.25 -5.18 -15.46
C SER A 216 -10.71 -4.32 -14.28
N MET A 217 -11.83 -3.62 -14.43
CA MET A 217 -12.46 -2.79 -13.41
C MET A 217 -13.63 -3.49 -12.71
N ALA A 218 -14.00 -4.69 -13.17
CA ALA A 218 -14.98 -5.51 -12.48
C ALA A 218 -14.40 -6.08 -11.20
N THR A 219 -15.22 -6.18 -10.17
CA THR A 219 -14.84 -6.82 -8.92
C THR A 219 -15.04 -8.32 -9.04
N ASP A 220 -13.96 -9.08 -8.84
CA ASP A 220 -14.02 -10.52 -8.72
C ASP A 220 -14.36 -10.94 -7.29
N THR A 221 -15.07 -12.04 -7.13
CA THR A 221 -15.36 -12.55 -5.78
C THR A 221 -14.13 -13.23 -5.17
N PRO A 222 -13.98 -13.23 -3.82
CA PRO A 222 -12.83 -13.87 -3.16
C PRO A 222 -12.64 -15.36 -3.50
N VAL A 223 -13.71 -16.07 -3.86
CA VAL A 223 -13.65 -17.48 -4.26
C VAL A 223 -12.87 -17.70 -5.56
N SER A 224 -12.76 -16.71 -6.44
CA SER A 224 -12.00 -16.83 -7.70
C SER A 224 -10.50 -16.88 -7.48
N TYR A 225 -9.99 -16.42 -6.34
CA TYR A 225 -8.56 -16.41 -6.02
C TYR A 225 -8.01 -17.69 -5.41
N THR A 226 -8.88 -18.56 -4.92
CA THR A 226 -8.46 -19.88 -4.40
C THR A 226 -7.90 -20.79 -5.50
N HIS A 227 -8.02 -20.40 -6.76
CA HIS A 227 -7.52 -21.14 -7.92
C HIS A 227 -6.26 -20.53 -8.57
N LEU A 228 -5.74 -19.43 -8.03
CA LEU A 228 -4.56 -18.72 -8.58
C LEU A 228 -3.30 -18.89 -7.73
N THR A 229 -3.33 -19.75 -6.72
CA THR A 229 -2.19 -20.12 -5.86
C THR A 229 -1.66 -21.49 -6.18
#